data_f3c7020fabf36057a3ab6a05d4dfb345
#
_entry.id   f3c7020fabf36057a3ab6a05d4dfb345
#
_cell.length_a   1.000
_cell.length_b   1.000
_cell.length_c   1.000
_cell.angle_alpha   90.00
_cell.angle_beta   90.00
_cell.angle_gamma   90.00
#
_symmetry.space_group_name_H-M   'P 1'
#
loop_
_entity.id
_entity.type
_entity.pdbx_description
1 polymer ?
#
loop_
_entity_poly.entity_id
_entity_poly.type
_entity_poly.pdbx_seq_one_letter_code
_entity_poly.pdbx_strand_id
1 'polypeptide(L)'
;TALDGDLERISAINSREERQRLKRDELLPKYLDYVQRYRAAGLSYPNPVLVQVLVWLFDTVQFEAGLELALFAIGDGQEMPSRFKRRDIQTFVADAVIDWAEAEYKALRSPEPYVSNLLPLVDGQWTLFERIPARFHKVLGQIAMDNEEWTQAIEHFDRAVELYPEIGVGTRRATAAKALAKAEADAKTTPDAPPAAP
;
A
#
# COMPACT_ATOMS: atom_id res chain seq x y z
N THR A 1 -5.58 -10.53 29.79
CA THR A 1 -4.14 -10.33 29.50
C THR A 1 -3.80 -8.83 29.47
N ALA A 2 -2.49 -8.50 29.51
CA ALA A 2 -2.04 -7.10 29.35
C ALA A 2 -2.51 -6.52 28.02
N LEU A 3 -2.48 -7.32 26.96
CA LEU A 3 -2.98 -6.92 25.64
C LEU A 3 -4.47 -6.59 25.66
N ASP A 4 -5.30 -7.39 26.30
CA ASP A 4 -6.75 -7.14 26.39
C ASP A 4 -7.03 -5.80 27.08
N GLY A 5 -6.34 -5.52 28.20
CA GLY A 5 -6.45 -4.23 28.87
C GLY A 5 -6.03 -3.03 28.01
N ASP A 6 -4.98 -3.18 27.22
CA ASP A 6 -4.55 -2.13 26.30
C ASP A 6 -5.53 -1.94 25.12
N LEU A 7 -6.14 -3.01 24.62
CA LEU A 7 -7.19 -2.93 23.60
C LEU A 7 -8.45 -2.24 24.13
N GLU A 8 -8.82 -2.50 25.39
CA GLU A 8 -9.91 -1.79 26.07
C GLU A 8 -9.61 -0.30 26.24
N ARG A 9 -8.37 0.06 26.61
CA ARG A 9 -7.94 1.47 26.67
C ARG A 9 -8.11 2.18 25.32
N ILE A 10 -7.68 1.55 24.22
CA ILE A 10 -7.85 2.10 22.89
C ILE A 10 -9.34 2.30 22.57
N SER A 11 -10.18 1.32 22.88
CA SER A 11 -11.62 1.35 22.60
C SER A 11 -12.34 2.45 23.37
N ALA A 12 -11.84 2.81 24.55
CA ALA A 12 -12.40 3.87 25.40
C ALA A 12 -12.11 5.30 24.86
N ILE A 13 -11.16 5.45 23.95
CA ILE A 13 -10.77 6.74 23.38
C ILE A 13 -11.62 7.03 22.13
N ASN A 14 -12.36 8.13 22.13
CA ASN A 14 -13.20 8.54 21.00
C ASN A 14 -12.39 9.18 19.86
N SER A 15 -11.37 9.98 20.20
CA SER A 15 -10.53 10.66 19.20
C SER A 15 -9.64 9.67 18.45
N ARG A 16 -9.74 9.69 17.11
CA ARG A 16 -8.85 8.90 16.25
C ARG A 16 -7.37 9.29 16.45
N GLU A 17 -7.11 10.58 16.53
CA GLU A 17 -5.75 11.09 16.71
C GLU A 17 -5.14 10.64 18.06
N GLU A 18 -5.91 10.69 19.13
CA GLU A 18 -5.46 10.20 20.44
C GLU A 18 -5.22 8.69 20.45
N ARG A 19 -6.08 7.92 19.77
CA ARG A 19 -5.84 6.47 19.59
C ARG A 19 -4.53 6.20 18.85
N GLN A 20 -4.26 6.94 17.78
CA GLN A 20 -3.00 6.80 17.03
C GLN A 20 -1.78 7.19 17.85
N ARG A 21 -1.88 8.25 18.64
CA ARG A 21 -0.83 8.68 19.56
C ARG A 21 -0.53 7.61 20.62
N LEU A 22 -1.56 7.05 21.26
CA LEU A 22 -1.41 5.97 22.23
C LEU A 22 -0.69 4.76 21.62
N LYS A 23 -1.12 4.33 20.44
CA LYS A 23 -0.49 3.20 19.72
C LYS A 23 0.98 3.46 19.42
N ARG A 24 1.30 4.62 18.87
CA ARG A 24 2.64 4.97 18.43
C ARG A 24 3.60 5.24 19.57
N ASP A 25 3.17 6.00 20.57
CA ASP A 25 4.07 6.57 21.57
C ASP A 25 4.17 5.71 22.82
N GLU A 26 3.19 4.85 23.10
CA GLU A 26 3.14 4.03 24.31
C GLU A 26 3.08 2.52 24.00
N LEU A 27 2.11 2.07 23.21
CA LEU A 27 1.87 0.64 23.05
C LEU A 27 2.92 -0.05 22.16
N LEU A 28 3.27 0.53 21.01
CA LEU A 28 4.31 -0.04 20.17
C LEU A 28 5.65 -0.16 20.90
N PRO A 29 6.18 0.86 21.58
CA PRO A 29 7.40 0.71 22.37
C PRO A 29 7.29 -0.36 23.45
N LYS A 30 6.13 -0.51 24.08
CA LYS A 30 5.89 -1.52 25.12
C LYS A 30 6.02 -2.95 24.59
N TYR A 31 5.54 -3.23 23.37
CA TYR A 31 5.45 -4.60 22.84
C TYR A 31 6.55 -4.96 21.83
N LEU A 32 7.27 -4.01 21.25
CA LEU A 32 8.29 -4.29 20.24
C LEU A 32 9.43 -5.17 20.75
N ASP A 33 9.87 -4.98 21.99
CA ASP A 33 10.93 -5.81 22.59
C ASP A 33 10.50 -7.28 22.71
N TYR A 34 9.25 -7.52 23.08
CA TYR A 34 8.68 -8.88 23.11
C TYR A 34 8.68 -9.51 21.70
N VAL A 35 8.28 -8.78 20.68
CA VAL A 35 8.25 -9.26 19.31
C VAL A 35 9.65 -9.59 18.79
N GLN A 36 10.64 -8.75 19.10
CA GLN A 36 12.04 -8.98 18.72
C GLN A 36 12.59 -10.25 19.39
N ARG A 37 12.31 -10.45 20.67
CA ARG A 37 12.72 -11.67 21.39
C ARG A 37 12.06 -12.92 20.82
N TYR A 38 10.78 -12.85 20.47
CA TYR A 38 10.08 -13.95 19.81
C TYR A 38 10.74 -14.34 18.49
N ARG A 39 11.04 -13.36 17.64
CA ARG A 39 11.72 -13.57 16.36
C ARG A 39 13.11 -14.19 16.55
N ALA A 40 13.89 -13.66 17.47
CA ALA A 40 15.24 -14.12 17.75
C ALA A 40 15.28 -15.55 18.33
N ALA A 41 14.26 -15.95 19.07
CA ALA A 41 14.17 -17.27 19.67
C ALA A 41 13.79 -18.39 18.65
N GLY A 42 13.43 -18.04 17.42
CA GLY A 42 13.04 -19.02 16.41
C GLY A 42 11.77 -19.79 16.76
N LEU A 43 10.90 -19.20 17.58
CA LEU A 43 9.64 -19.80 17.99
C LEU A 43 8.61 -19.71 16.87
N SER A 44 7.70 -20.69 16.80
CA SER A 44 6.61 -20.73 15.81
C SER A 44 5.35 -21.30 16.46
N TYR A 45 4.57 -20.42 17.07
CA TYR A 45 3.25 -20.72 17.63
C TYR A 45 2.30 -19.55 17.38
N PRO A 46 0.97 -19.72 17.44
CA PRO A 46 0.04 -18.60 17.28
C PRO A 46 0.35 -17.48 18.29
N ASN A 47 0.69 -16.30 17.79
CA ASN A 47 1.15 -15.17 18.58
C ASN A 47 0.28 -13.92 18.35
N PRO A 48 -0.82 -13.75 19.10
CA PRO A 48 -1.72 -12.63 18.94
C PRO A 48 -1.08 -11.28 19.28
N VAL A 49 -0.07 -11.24 20.12
CA VAL A 49 0.67 -10.01 20.45
C VAL A 49 1.44 -9.52 19.21
N LEU A 50 2.18 -10.41 18.57
CA LEU A 50 2.92 -10.09 17.34
C LEU A 50 2.00 -9.56 16.25
N VAL A 51 0.87 -10.23 16.03
CA VAL A 51 -0.11 -9.82 15.01
C VAL A 51 -0.77 -8.48 15.37
N GLN A 52 -1.03 -8.23 16.66
CA GLN A 52 -1.57 -6.94 17.07
C GLN A 52 -0.55 -5.80 16.90
N VAL A 53 0.71 -6.04 17.17
CA VAL A 53 1.80 -5.08 16.88
C VAL A 53 1.85 -4.79 15.39
N LEU A 54 1.73 -5.81 14.54
CA LEU A 54 1.62 -5.64 13.09
C LEU A 54 0.47 -4.70 12.70
N VAL A 55 -0.72 -4.92 13.26
CA VAL A 55 -1.88 -4.06 13.01
C VAL A 55 -1.58 -2.61 13.41
N TRP A 56 -1.00 -2.37 14.57
CA TRP A 56 -0.69 -1.01 15.03
C TRP A 56 0.38 -0.31 14.19
N LEU A 57 1.35 -1.04 13.64
CA LEU A 57 2.33 -0.47 12.72
C LEU A 57 1.65 0.08 11.45
N PHE A 58 0.72 -0.67 10.86
CA PHE A 58 -0.04 -0.20 9.71
C PHE A 58 -1.02 0.91 10.07
N ASP A 59 -1.70 0.82 11.21
CA ASP A 59 -2.60 1.87 11.69
C ASP A 59 -1.88 3.21 11.90
N THR A 60 -0.63 3.19 12.27
CA THR A 60 0.20 4.38 12.52
C THR A 60 1.09 4.78 11.35
N VAL A 61 0.85 4.18 10.18
CA VAL A 61 1.56 4.48 8.91
C VAL A 61 3.07 4.21 8.98
N GLN A 62 3.48 3.26 9.80
CA GLN A 62 4.88 2.79 9.89
C GLN A 62 5.09 1.60 8.95
N PHE A 63 4.99 1.85 7.65
CA PHE A 63 4.90 0.80 6.63
C PHE A 63 6.18 0.01 6.42
N GLU A 64 7.35 0.61 6.56
CA GLU A 64 8.63 -0.12 6.42
C GLU A 64 8.74 -1.19 7.53
N ALA A 65 8.59 -0.79 8.78
CA ALA A 65 8.62 -1.72 9.91
C ALA A 65 7.44 -2.70 9.86
N GLY A 66 6.27 -2.22 9.45
CA GLY A 66 5.08 -3.05 9.28
C GLY A 66 5.25 -4.13 8.23
N LEU A 67 5.82 -3.81 7.07
CA LEU A 67 6.06 -4.78 6.00
C LEU A 67 7.13 -5.81 6.40
N GLU A 68 8.20 -5.37 7.05
CA GLU A 68 9.21 -6.30 7.57
C GLU A 68 8.60 -7.32 8.54
N LEU A 69 7.79 -6.86 9.49
CA LEU A 69 7.10 -7.74 10.42
C LEU A 69 6.06 -8.62 9.74
N ALA A 70 5.34 -8.08 8.74
CA ALA A 70 4.35 -8.85 7.98
C ALA A 70 4.99 -10.01 7.22
N LEU A 71 6.11 -9.79 6.56
CA LEU A 71 6.83 -10.85 5.83
C LEU A 71 7.33 -11.94 6.78
N PHE A 72 7.83 -11.57 7.96
CA PHE A 72 8.16 -12.52 9.00
C PHE A 72 6.93 -13.30 9.45
N ALA A 73 5.84 -12.63 9.78
CA ALA A 73 4.60 -13.26 10.27
C ALA A 73 3.98 -14.21 9.24
N ILE A 74 4.02 -13.87 7.96
CA ILE A 74 3.57 -14.74 6.86
C ILE A 74 4.41 -16.02 6.83
N GLY A 75 5.74 -15.89 6.88
CA GLY A 75 6.65 -17.04 6.91
C GLY A 75 6.52 -17.90 8.15
N ASP A 76 6.12 -17.32 9.28
CA ASP A 76 5.87 -17.99 10.57
C ASP A 76 4.46 -18.62 10.66
N GLY A 77 3.63 -18.45 9.64
CA GLY A 77 2.28 -19.02 9.58
C GLY A 77 1.27 -18.31 10.49
N GLN A 78 1.52 -17.07 10.87
CA GLN A 78 0.59 -16.28 11.66
C GLN A 78 -0.67 -15.91 10.87
N GLU A 79 -1.77 -15.75 11.58
CA GLU A 79 -3.05 -15.34 11.02
C GLU A 79 -3.57 -14.06 11.70
N MET A 80 -4.42 -13.31 10.98
CA MET A 80 -5.13 -12.18 11.55
C MET A 80 -6.12 -12.63 12.63
N PRO A 81 -6.41 -11.78 13.64
CA PRO A 81 -7.41 -12.09 14.66
C PRO A 81 -8.79 -12.40 14.06
N SER A 82 -9.59 -13.18 14.77
CA SER A 82 -10.92 -13.64 14.31
C SER A 82 -11.91 -12.50 14.00
N ARG A 83 -11.68 -11.30 14.54
CA ARG A 83 -12.50 -10.11 14.22
C ARG A 83 -12.32 -9.62 12.78
N PHE A 84 -11.23 -10.02 12.10
CA PHE A 84 -11.00 -9.70 10.69
C PHE A 84 -11.72 -10.72 9.81
N LYS A 85 -12.43 -10.23 8.79
CA LYS A 85 -13.16 -11.08 7.85
C LYS A 85 -12.23 -12.02 7.09
N ARG A 86 -11.05 -11.53 6.69
CA ARG A 86 -9.99 -12.33 6.08
C ARG A 86 -8.87 -12.54 7.08
N ARG A 87 -8.40 -13.78 7.16
CA ARG A 87 -7.41 -14.21 8.13
C ARG A 87 -5.99 -14.13 7.61
N ASP A 88 -5.79 -13.97 6.32
CA ASP A 88 -4.47 -13.86 5.71
C ASP A 88 -3.88 -12.46 5.91
N ILE A 89 -2.62 -12.43 6.28
CA ILE A 89 -1.88 -11.17 6.55
C ILE A 89 -1.69 -10.38 5.25
N GLN A 90 -1.50 -11.05 4.13
CA GLN A 90 -1.31 -10.43 2.81
C GLN A 90 -2.47 -9.49 2.45
N THR A 91 -3.70 -9.94 2.62
CA THR A 91 -4.89 -9.11 2.36
C THR A 91 -4.95 -7.91 3.31
N PHE A 92 -4.66 -8.11 4.60
CA PHE A 92 -4.62 -7.02 5.57
C PHE A 92 -3.62 -5.94 5.16
N VAL A 93 -2.39 -6.32 4.81
CA VAL A 93 -1.32 -5.40 4.41
C VAL A 93 -1.72 -4.63 3.15
N ALA A 94 -2.17 -5.33 2.13
CA ALA A 94 -2.55 -4.73 0.86
C ALA A 94 -3.72 -3.74 1.02
N ASP A 95 -4.77 -4.13 1.76
CA ASP A 95 -5.91 -3.26 2.05
C ASP A 95 -5.48 -2.02 2.84
N ALA A 96 -4.68 -2.17 3.87
CA ALA A 96 -4.22 -1.05 4.70
C ALA A 96 -3.43 -0.01 3.87
N VAL A 97 -2.54 -0.48 3.01
CA VAL A 97 -1.72 0.41 2.17
C VAL A 97 -2.56 1.08 1.10
N ILE A 98 -3.43 0.34 0.39
CA ILE A 98 -4.20 0.95 -0.70
C ILE A 98 -5.29 1.89 -0.19
N ASP A 99 -5.95 1.59 0.92
CA ASP A 99 -6.93 2.48 1.53
C ASP A 99 -6.27 3.80 1.94
N TRP A 100 -5.11 3.74 2.56
CA TRP A 100 -4.32 4.92 2.90
C TRP A 100 -3.86 5.67 1.63
N ALA A 101 -3.35 4.96 0.62
CA ALA A 101 -2.83 5.56 -0.60
C ALA A 101 -3.91 6.31 -1.40
N GLU A 102 -5.11 5.76 -1.49
CA GLU A 102 -6.24 6.41 -2.16
C GLU A 102 -6.65 7.69 -1.41
N ALA A 103 -6.65 7.66 -0.07
CA ALA A 103 -6.94 8.83 0.75
C ALA A 103 -5.86 9.92 0.58
N GLU A 104 -4.58 9.56 0.57
CA GLU A 104 -3.48 10.47 0.32
C GLU A 104 -3.57 11.12 -1.07
N TYR A 105 -3.77 10.31 -2.09
CA TYR A 105 -3.93 10.82 -3.46
C TYR A 105 -5.10 11.79 -3.59
N LYS A 106 -6.25 11.45 -3.01
CA LYS A 106 -7.43 12.32 -2.99
C LYS A 106 -7.17 13.66 -2.25
N ALA A 107 -6.31 13.63 -1.26
CA ALA A 107 -5.88 14.81 -0.50
C ALA A 107 -4.70 15.57 -1.17
N LEU A 108 -4.34 15.22 -2.40
CA LEU A 108 -3.24 15.79 -3.17
C LEU A 108 -1.86 15.60 -2.51
N ARG A 109 -1.70 14.50 -1.77
CA ARG A 109 -0.41 14.04 -1.25
C ARG A 109 0.03 12.79 -1.96
N SER A 110 1.32 12.61 -2.17
CA SER A 110 1.84 11.42 -2.81
C SER A 110 1.86 10.23 -1.85
N PRO A 111 1.29 9.08 -2.21
CA PRO A 111 1.42 7.85 -1.43
C PRO A 111 2.70 7.07 -1.75
N GLU A 112 3.58 7.62 -2.57
CA GLU A 112 4.82 6.94 -2.95
C GLU A 112 5.93 7.15 -1.90
N PRO A 113 6.84 6.18 -1.75
CA PRO A 113 7.09 5.02 -2.60
C PRO A 113 6.31 3.75 -2.21
N TYR A 114 5.37 3.82 -1.30
CA TYR A 114 4.73 2.66 -0.65
C TYR A 114 3.88 1.82 -1.62
N VAL A 115 3.20 2.45 -2.57
CA VAL A 115 2.39 1.75 -3.57
C VAL A 115 3.29 0.99 -4.55
N SER A 116 4.28 1.65 -5.12
CA SER A 116 5.24 1.03 -6.05
C SER A 116 6.06 -0.07 -5.39
N ASN A 117 6.49 0.13 -4.14
CA ASN A 117 7.29 -0.87 -3.42
C ASN A 117 6.50 -2.14 -3.10
N LEU A 118 5.20 -2.03 -2.87
CA LEU A 118 4.35 -3.18 -2.55
C LEU A 118 3.83 -3.91 -3.81
N LEU A 119 3.84 -3.26 -4.96
CA LEU A 119 3.27 -3.80 -6.20
C LEU A 119 3.82 -5.18 -6.60
N PRO A 120 5.13 -5.47 -6.52
CA PRO A 120 5.65 -6.80 -6.86
C PRO A 120 5.09 -7.94 -5.99
N LEU A 121 4.69 -7.64 -4.76
CA LEU A 121 4.02 -8.59 -3.88
C LEU A 121 2.54 -8.70 -4.21
N VAL A 122 1.87 -7.59 -4.39
CA VAL A 122 0.40 -7.50 -4.58
C VAL A 122 -0.02 -8.00 -5.96
N ASP A 123 0.73 -7.70 -7.00
CA ASP A 123 0.52 -8.21 -8.37
C ASP A 123 1.71 -9.06 -8.81
N GLY A 124 1.98 -10.12 -8.10
CA GLY A 124 3.08 -11.03 -8.38
C GLY A 124 3.13 -12.22 -7.43
N GLN A 125 3.66 -12.03 -6.22
CA GLN A 125 3.92 -13.13 -5.29
C GLN A 125 2.68 -13.55 -4.49
N TRP A 126 1.82 -12.60 -4.10
CA TRP A 126 0.64 -12.87 -3.29
C TRP A 126 -0.57 -13.18 -4.17
N THR A 127 -1.41 -14.08 -3.70
CA THR A 127 -2.71 -14.35 -4.31
C THR A 127 -3.76 -13.57 -3.55
N LEU A 128 -4.21 -12.47 -4.15
CA LEU A 128 -5.20 -11.57 -3.57
C LEU A 128 -6.47 -11.54 -4.44
N PHE A 129 -7.55 -11.04 -3.87
CA PHE A 129 -8.75 -10.72 -4.63
C PHE A 129 -8.38 -9.70 -5.72
N GLU A 130 -8.73 -9.96 -6.98
CA GLU A 130 -8.24 -9.21 -8.17
C GLU A 130 -8.50 -7.70 -8.09
N ARG A 131 -9.55 -7.30 -7.38
CA ARG A 131 -9.85 -5.89 -7.15
C ARG A 131 -8.74 -5.17 -6.40
N ILE A 132 -8.02 -5.85 -5.51
CA ILE A 132 -6.95 -5.23 -4.71
C ILE A 132 -5.78 -4.80 -5.60
N PRO A 133 -5.10 -5.68 -6.36
CA PRO A 133 -4.04 -5.24 -7.26
C PRO A 133 -4.55 -4.27 -8.34
N ALA A 134 -5.80 -4.39 -8.79
CA ALA A 134 -6.39 -3.43 -9.72
C ALA A 134 -6.43 -2.00 -9.14
N ARG A 135 -6.73 -1.85 -7.85
CA ARG A 135 -6.70 -0.55 -7.16
C ARG A 135 -5.28 0.03 -7.10
N PHE A 136 -4.27 -0.80 -6.86
CA PHE A 136 -2.85 -0.37 -6.91
C PHE A 136 -2.49 0.19 -8.28
N HIS A 137 -2.81 -0.53 -9.35
CA HIS A 137 -2.57 -0.06 -10.71
C HIS A 137 -3.35 1.21 -11.04
N LYS A 138 -4.60 1.32 -10.59
CA LYS A 138 -5.38 2.55 -10.78
C LYS A 138 -4.70 3.78 -10.15
N VAL A 139 -4.25 3.68 -8.91
CA VAL A 139 -3.55 4.78 -8.23
C VAL A 139 -2.24 5.12 -8.94
N LEU A 140 -1.46 4.12 -9.32
CA LEU A 140 -0.20 4.32 -10.04
C LEU A 140 -0.43 4.96 -11.43
N GLY A 141 -1.47 4.56 -12.13
CA GLY A 141 -1.87 5.19 -13.39
C GLY A 141 -2.28 6.65 -13.22
N GLN A 142 -3.00 6.97 -12.15
CA GLN A 142 -3.36 8.36 -11.82
C GLN A 142 -2.13 9.22 -11.51
N ILE A 143 -1.20 8.69 -10.74
CA ILE A 143 0.07 9.38 -10.41
C ILE A 143 0.90 9.60 -11.69
N ALA A 144 1.00 8.60 -12.55
CA ALA A 144 1.70 8.72 -13.82
C ALA A 144 1.07 9.78 -14.74
N MET A 145 -0.27 9.88 -14.76
CA MET A 145 -0.96 10.98 -15.49
C MET A 145 -0.57 12.36 -14.94
N ASP A 146 -0.55 12.52 -13.63
CA ASP A 146 -0.20 13.80 -13.00
C ASP A 146 1.26 14.20 -13.31
N ASN A 147 2.12 13.23 -13.53
CA ASN A 147 3.52 13.41 -13.93
C ASN A 147 3.72 13.49 -15.46
N GLU A 148 2.65 13.46 -16.23
CA GLU A 148 2.70 13.42 -17.71
C GLU A 148 3.44 12.18 -18.27
N GLU A 149 3.51 11.12 -17.52
CA GLU A 149 4.09 9.82 -17.89
C GLU A 149 3.01 8.96 -18.59
N TRP A 150 2.57 9.40 -19.77
CA TRP A 150 1.38 8.88 -20.45
C TRP A 150 1.44 7.39 -20.76
N THR A 151 2.59 6.91 -21.22
CA THR A 151 2.78 5.49 -21.52
C THR A 151 2.61 4.63 -20.29
N GLN A 152 3.25 5.00 -19.19
CA GLN A 152 3.13 4.29 -17.91
C GLN A 152 1.69 4.34 -17.37
N ALA A 153 1.03 5.49 -17.50
CA ALA A 153 -0.37 5.63 -17.11
C ALA A 153 -1.28 4.62 -17.84
N ILE A 154 -1.12 4.51 -19.17
CA ILE A 154 -1.89 3.58 -20.01
C ILE A 154 -1.60 2.14 -19.60
N GLU A 155 -0.34 1.76 -19.42
CA GLU A 155 0.05 0.41 -18.98
C GLU A 155 -0.60 0.03 -17.66
N HIS A 156 -0.59 0.93 -16.67
CA HIS A 156 -1.24 0.70 -15.39
C HIS A 156 -2.76 0.59 -15.52
N PHE A 157 -3.40 1.45 -16.29
CA PHE A 157 -4.86 1.36 -16.49
C PHE A 157 -5.26 0.10 -17.24
N ASP A 158 -4.50 -0.33 -18.24
CA ASP A 158 -4.76 -1.57 -18.96
C ASP A 158 -4.61 -2.78 -18.03
N ARG A 159 -3.59 -2.81 -17.18
CA ARG A 159 -3.44 -3.88 -16.19
C ARG A 159 -4.56 -3.88 -15.16
N ALA A 160 -5.01 -2.71 -14.71
CA ALA A 160 -6.12 -2.59 -13.78
C ALA A 160 -7.42 -3.20 -14.36
N VAL A 161 -7.72 -2.94 -15.64
CA VAL A 161 -8.89 -3.50 -16.34
C VAL A 161 -8.75 -4.98 -16.55
N GLU A 162 -7.55 -5.47 -16.89
CA GLU A 162 -7.28 -6.91 -17.03
C GLU A 162 -7.58 -7.66 -15.73
N LEU A 163 -7.16 -7.10 -14.59
CA LEU A 163 -7.39 -7.68 -13.27
C LEU A 163 -8.85 -7.57 -12.83
N TYR A 164 -9.47 -6.42 -13.03
CA TYR A 164 -10.82 -6.14 -12.58
C TYR A 164 -11.53 -5.18 -13.56
N PRO A 165 -12.32 -5.72 -14.52
CA PRO A 165 -12.92 -4.91 -15.59
C PRO A 165 -13.77 -3.72 -15.14
N GLU A 166 -14.39 -3.80 -13.94
CA GLU A 166 -15.24 -2.76 -13.38
C GLU A 166 -14.48 -1.67 -12.60
N ILE A 167 -13.15 -1.64 -12.70
CA ILE A 167 -12.31 -0.70 -11.91
C ILE A 167 -12.57 0.78 -12.23
N GLY A 168 -13.08 1.09 -13.40
CA GLY A 168 -13.53 2.44 -13.74
C GLY A 168 -12.40 3.40 -14.11
N VAL A 169 -11.55 3.04 -15.07
CA VAL A 169 -10.41 3.87 -15.54
C VAL A 169 -10.54 4.30 -17.01
N GLY A 170 -11.62 3.95 -17.68
CA GLY A 170 -11.78 4.14 -19.13
C GLY A 170 -11.58 5.59 -19.61
N THR A 171 -12.18 6.55 -18.93
CA THR A 171 -12.07 7.98 -19.27
C THR A 171 -10.63 8.49 -19.09
N ARG A 172 -9.98 8.13 -17.98
CA ARG A 172 -8.59 8.51 -17.72
C ARG A 172 -7.63 7.89 -18.73
N ARG A 173 -7.83 6.63 -19.03
CA ARG A 173 -7.03 5.94 -20.04
C ARG A 173 -7.15 6.60 -21.42
N ALA A 174 -8.37 6.97 -21.84
CA ALA A 174 -8.60 7.68 -23.10
C ALA A 174 -7.93 9.07 -23.10
N THR A 175 -7.98 9.80 -21.99
CA THR A 175 -7.28 11.08 -21.83
C THR A 175 -5.76 10.91 -21.96
N ALA A 176 -5.17 9.92 -21.31
CA ALA A 176 -3.75 9.62 -21.41
C ALA A 176 -3.34 9.24 -22.83
N ALA A 177 -4.15 8.45 -23.53
CA ALA A 177 -3.89 8.07 -24.93
C ALA A 177 -3.88 9.28 -25.88
N LYS A 178 -4.82 10.23 -25.71
CA LYS A 178 -4.83 11.48 -26.47
C LYS A 178 -3.60 12.34 -26.18
N ALA A 179 -3.22 12.46 -24.93
CA ALA A 179 -2.05 13.23 -24.52
C ALA A 179 -0.75 12.63 -25.08
N LEU A 180 -0.62 11.29 -25.05
CA LEU A 180 0.51 10.59 -25.66
C LEU A 180 0.59 10.85 -27.17
N ALA A 181 -0.51 10.70 -27.89
CA ALA A 181 -0.56 10.94 -29.34
C ALA A 181 -0.17 12.38 -29.68
N LYS A 182 -0.62 13.36 -28.90
CA LYS A 182 -0.25 14.75 -29.06
C LYS A 182 1.24 14.98 -28.82
N ALA A 183 1.80 14.44 -27.74
CA ALA A 183 3.21 14.56 -27.43
C ALA A 183 4.10 13.95 -28.52
N GLU A 184 3.72 12.81 -29.08
CA GLU A 184 4.42 12.16 -30.18
C GLU A 184 4.35 12.97 -31.48
N ALA A 185 3.21 13.59 -31.79
CA ALA A 185 3.05 14.49 -32.95
C ALA A 185 3.91 15.75 -32.79
N ASP A 186 3.91 16.36 -31.61
CA ASP A 186 4.70 17.57 -31.33
C ASP A 186 6.21 17.27 -31.42
N ALA A 187 6.67 16.11 -30.96
CA ALA A 187 8.06 15.67 -31.08
C ALA A 187 8.52 15.49 -32.53
N LYS A 188 7.63 15.06 -33.44
CA LYS A 188 7.93 14.91 -34.87
C LYS A 188 7.96 16.26 -35.62
N THR A 189 7.32 17.30 -35.10
CA THR A 189 7.25 18.63 -35.75
C THR A 189 8.34 19.59 -35.25
N THR A 190 9.12 19.25 -34.24
CA THR A 190 10.26 20.06 -33.78
C THR A 190 11.39 19.96 -34.83
N PRO A 191 11.80 21.03 -35.50
CA PRO A 191 12.91 20.98 -36.48
C PRO A 191 14.21 20.63 -35.76
N ASP A 192 14.97 19.72 -36.36
CA ASP A 192 16.34 19.42 -35.96
C ASP A 192 17.13 20.73 -35.92
N ALA A 193 17.76 21.06 -34.78
CA ALA A 193 18.55 22.27 -34.67
C ALA A 193 19.67 22.24 -35.72
N PRO A 194 19.91 23.34 -36.48
CA PRO A 194 20.98 23.35 -37.47
C PRO A 194 22.32 23.10 -36.79
N PRO A 195 23.23 22.33 -37.45
CA PRO A 195 24.55 22.10 -36.90
C PRO A 195 25.25 23.43 -36.68
N ALA A 196 25.90 23.60 -35.56
CA ALA A 196 26.72 24.77 -35.25
C ALA A 196 27.73 24.96 -36.39
N ALA A 197 27.71 26.14 -37.01
CA ALA A 197 28.65 26.50 -38.04
C ALA A 197 30.09 26.54 -37.51
N PRO A 198 31.08 26.21 -38.33
CA PRO A 198 32.50 26.12 -37.93
C PRO A 198 33.10 27.43 -37.45
#